data_6b9ae64c6792df1a4ac9b31bd17e8149
#
_entry.id   6b9ae64c6792df1a4ac9b31bd17e8149
#
_cell.length_a   1.000
_cell.length_b   1.000
_cell.length_c   1.000
_cell.angle_alpha   90.00
_cell.angle_beta   90.00
_cell.angle_gamma   90.00
#
_symmetry.space_group_name_H-M   'P 1'
#
loop_
_entity.id
_entity.type
_entity.pdbx_description
1 polymer ?
#
loop_
_entity_poly.entity_id
_entity_poly.type
_entity_poly.pdbx_seq_one_letter_code
_entity_poly.pdbx_strand_id
1 'polypeptide(L)'
;MKRAIFLLLILTLLLTLVSCGKDPDAHAVVSELISAYGAEGIIYSSAIPEGEEGYIDEALFRRIYSTEEPPPENYAVFLNSHAGYGAECGVFVSRDAAQTEQILALCRARIALLDPRGECGVVIKRGNAVFYSTLRDSERAERLLFASGF
;
A
#
# COMPACT_ATOMS: atom_id res chain seq x y z
N MET A 1 29.67 3.38 39.96
CA MET A 1 28.87 4.40 39.30
C MET A 1 29.02 4.42 37.78
N LYS A 2 30.23 4.50 37.20
CA LYS A 2 30.43 4.57 35.72
C LYS A 2 29.87 3.36 34.95
N ARG A 3 29.99 2.13 35.50
CA ARG A 3 29.46 0.90 34.85
C ARG A 3 27.93 0.84 34.83
N ALA A 4 27.27 1.36 35.87
CA ALA A 4 25.81 1.38 35.94
C ALA A 4 25.21 2.40 34.94
N ILE A 5 25.87 3.55 34.73
CA ILE A 5 25.49 4.58 33.75
C ILE A 5 25.66 4.04 32.33
N PHE A 6 26.71 3.28 32.06
CA PHE A 6 26.98 2.68 30.76
C PHE A 6 25.96 1.58 30.40
N LEU A 7 25.57 0.77 31.37
CA LEU A 7 24.52 -0.24 31.22
C LEU A 7 23.13 0.41 30.98
N LEU A 8 22.85 1.48 31.69
CA LEU A 8 21.60 2.24 31.50
C LEU A 8 21.51 2.88 30.09
N LEU A 9 22.63 3.42 29.60
CA LEU A 9 22.74 3.98 28.25
C LEU A 9 22.57 2.93 27.15
N ILE A 10 23.14 1.73 27.33
CA ILE A 10 22.94 0.62 26.39
C ILE A 10 21.49 0.13 26.42
N LEU A 11 20.87 0.05 27.59
CA LEU A 11 19.47 -0.38 27.72
C LEU A 11 18.50 0.65 27.08
N THR A 12 18.75 1.95 27.24
CA THR A 12 17.96 3.00 26.57
C THR A 12 18.17 2.98 25.06
N LEU A 13 19.39 2.73 24.58
CA LEU A 13 19.69 2.62 23.16
C LEU A 13 19.02 1.38 22.53
N LEU A 14 18.99 0.25 23.25
CA LEU A 14 18.29 -0.96 22.84
C LEU A 14 16.76 -0.77 22.80
N LEU A 15 16.20 -0.02 23.74
CA LEU A 15 14.76 0.29 23.77
C LEU A 15 14.31 1.22 22.63
N THR A 16 15.21 2.07 22.13
CA THR A 16 14.91 2.96 20.98
C THR A 16 15.00 2.22 19.63
N LEU A 17 15.68 1.06 19.58
CA LEU A 17 15.79 0.25 18.36
C LEU A 17 14.57 -0.70 18.16
N VAL A 18 13.73 -0.89 19.17
CA VAL A 18 12.44 -1.60 19.04
C VAL A 18 11.32 -0.59 18.75
N SER A 19 11.53 0.32 17.81
CA SER A 19 10.42 0.95 17.12
C SER A 19 9.88 -0.10 16.15
N CYS A 20 9.08 -1.01 16.68
CA CYS A 20 8.18 -1.84 15.87
C CYS A 20 7.19 -0.83 15.24
N GLY A 21 7.53 -0.32 14.07
CA GLY A 21 6.63 0.56 13.32
C GLY A 21 5.31 -0.19 13.19
N LYS A 22 4.23 0.41 13.67
CA LYS A 22 2.89 -0.12 13.44
C LYS A 22 2.71 -0.21 11.94
N ASP A 23 2.19 -1.34 11.47
CA ASP A 23 1.83 -1.50 10.07
C ASP A 23 0.95 -0.33 9.62
N PRO A 24 1.18 0.24 8.43
CA PRO A 24 0.34 1.33 7.96
C PRO A 24 -1.11 0.86 7.78
N ASP A 25 -2.04 1.72 8.10
CA ASP A 25 -3.45 1.53 7.75
C ASP A 25 -3.63 1.82 6.26
N ALA A 26 -3.77 0.77 5.46
CA ALA A 26 -3.84 0.89 4.00
C ALA A 26 -4.98 1.81 3.54
N HIS A 27 -6.14 1.75 4.20
CA HIS A 27 -7.28 2.61 3.86
C HIS A 27 -6.99 4.09 4.15
N ALA A 28 -6.44 4.40 5.31
CA ALA A 28 -6.07 5.77 5.67
C ALA A 28 -5.02 6.33 4.71
N VAL A 29 -3.97 5.56 4.41
CA VAL A 29 -2.90 5.97 3.48
C VAL A 29 -3.44 6.28 2.08
N VAL A 30 -4.24 5.38 1.50
CA VAL A 30 -4.79 5.59 0.15
C VAL A 30 -5.79 6.75 0.14
N SER A 31 -6.64 6.87 1.17
CA SER A 31 -7.64 7.96 1.27
C SER A 31 -6.97 9.33 1.35
N GLU A 32 -5.94 9.47 2.17
CA GLU A 32 -5.18 10.72 2.31
C GLU A 32 -4.42 11.06 1.03
N LEU A 33 -3.75 10.07 0.42
CA LEU A 33 -3.06 10.24 -0.86
C LEU A 33 -4.01 10.73 -1.94
N ILE A 34 -5.14 10.06 -2.15
CA ILE A 34 -6.09 10.40 -3.22
C ILE A 34 -6.77 11.74 -2.99
N SER A 35 -7.12 12.06 -1.73
CA SER A 35 -7.65 13.38 -1.36
C SER A 35 -6.66 14.49 -1.71
N ALA A 36 -5.38 14.33 -1.37
CA ALA A 36 -4.33 15.29 -1.69
C ALA A 36 -3.95 15.32 -3.18
N TYR A 37 -4.08 14.17 -3.87
CA TYR A 37 -3.83 14.08 -5.31
C TYR A 37 -4.95 14.75 -6.11
N GLY A 38 -6.20 14.71 -5.63
CA GLY A 38 -7.37 15.29 -6.27
C GLY A 38 -7.92 14.43 -7.42
N ALA A 39 -7.81 13.11 -7.32
CA ALA A 39 -8.41 12.19 -8.28
C ALA A 39 -9.83 11.78 -7.86
N GLU A 40 -10.71 11.58 -8.85
CA GLU A 40 -12.08 11.11 -8.65
C GLU A 40 -12.16 9.60 -8.92
N GLY A 41 -12.80 8.86 -8.01
CA GLY A 41 -12.95 7.41 -8.11
C GLY A 41 -13.42 6.78 -6.81
N ILE A 42 -13.35 5.46 -6.74
CA ILE A 42 -13.77 4.68 -5.58
C ILE A 42 -12.55 4.04 -4.93
N ILE A 43 -12.49 4.12 -3.60
CA ILE A 43 -11.50 3.39 -2.81
C ILE A 43 -12.16 2.10 -2.33
N TYR A 44 -11.57 0.98 -2.73
CA TYR A 44 -11.93 -0.36 -2.25
C TYR A 44 -10.96 -0.77 -1.14
N SER A 45 -11.48 -1.31 -0.03
CA SER A 45 -10.62 -1.60 1.11
C SER A 45 -11.16 -2.73 1.97
N SER A 46 -10.25 -3.48 2.58
CA SER A 46 -10.54 -4.45 3.63
C SER A 46 -11.19 -3.84 4.89
N ALA A 47 -11.07 -2.53 5.07
CA ALA A 47 -11.68 -1.81 6.18
C ALA A 47 -13.16 -1.47 5.96
N ILE A 48 -13.68 -1.63 4.74
CA ILE A 48 -15.07 -1.30 4.39
C ILE A 48 -15.95 -2.53 4.61
N PRO A 49 -17.05 -2.40 5.38
CA PRO A 49 -17.97 -3.49 5.63
C PRO A 49 -18.68 -4.01 4.38
N GLU A 50 -19.07 -5.28 4.42
CA GLU A 50 -19.88 -5.88 3.36
C GLU A 50 -21.19 -5.12 3.15
N GLY A 51 -21.52 -4.84 1.87
CA GLY A 51 -22.71 -4.10 1.47
C GLY A 51 -22.54 -2.58 1.39
N GLU A 52 -21.40 -2.04 1.80
CA GLU A 52 -21.07 -0.63 1.62
C GLU A 52 -20.27 -0.36 0.32
N GLU A 53 -20.35 0.88 -0.18
CA GLU A 53 -19.58 1.28 -1.36
C GLU A 53 -18.08 1.18 -1.06
N GLY A 54 -17.33 0.51 -1.94
CA GLY A 54 -15.92 0.24 -1.74
C GLY A 54 -15.63 -1.10 -1.07
N TYR A 55 -16.65 -1.88 -0.70
CA TYR A 55 -16.45 -3.27 -0.31
C TYR A 55 -15.98 -4.10 -1.51
N ILE A 56 -15.01 -4.95 -1.27
CA ILE A 56 -14.49 -5.88 -2.27
C ILE A 56 -14.42 -7.28 -1.66
N ASP A 57 -15.13 -8.22 -2.25
CA ASP A 57 -15.02 -9.62 -1.88
C ASP A 57 -13.79 -10.28 -2.52
N GLU A 58 -13.47 -11.48 -2.02
CA GLU A 58 -12.32 -12.24 -2.52
C GLU A 58 -12.44 -12.58 -4.01
N ALA A 59 -13.66 -12.87 -4.50
CA ALA A 59 -13.89 -13.20 -5.91
C ALA A 59 -13.63 -11.99 -6.82
N LEU A 60 -14.08 -10.80 -6.40
CA LEU A 60 -13.81 -9.57 -7.14
C LEU A 60 -12.32 -9.21 -7.10
N PHE A 61 -11.65 -9.36 -5.95
CA PHE A 61 -10.21 -9.15 -5.82
C PHE A 61 -9.43 -10.04 -6.78
N ARG A 62 -9.71 -11.35 -6.77
CA ARG A 62 -9.08 -12.32 -7.67
C ARG A 62 -9.27 -11.95 -9.15
N ARG A 63 -10.45 -11.47 -9.51
CA ARG A 63 -10.75 -11.03 -10.87
C ARG A 63 -9.99 -9.77 -11.27
N ILE A 64 -9.90 -8.76 -10.38
CA ILE A 64 -9.17 -7.50 -10.65
C ILE A 64 -7.69 -7.77 -10.86
N TYR A 65 -7.10 -8.62 -10.03
CA TYR A 65 -5.66 -8.89 -10.05
C TYR A 65 -5.27 -10.15 -10.84
N SER A 66 -6.24 -10.87 -11.40
CA SER A 66 -6.03 -12.13 -12.14
C SER A 66 -5.18 -13.13 -11.34
N THR A 67 -5.54 -13.31 -10.06
CA THR A 67 -4.81 -14.16 -9.10
C THR A 67 -5.73 -15.22 -8.49
N GLU A 68 -5.17 -16.35 -8.10
CA GLU A 68 -5.85 -17.36 -7.27
C GLU A 68 -5.57 -17.15 -5.77
N GLU A 69 -4.62 -16.28 -5.44
CA GLU A 69 -4.29 -15.98 -4.05
C GLU A 69 -5.36 -15.11 -3.39
N PRO A 70 -5.67 -15.33 -2.11
CA PRO A 70 -6.57 -14.47 -1.36
C PRO A 70 -5.96 -13.08 -1.14
N PRO A 71 -6.79 -12.04 -0.99
CA PRO A 71 -6.29 -10.72 -0.62
C PRO A 71 -5.59 -10.76 0.74
N PRO A 72 -4.61 -9.87 0.99
CA PRO A 72 -4.10 -9.66 2.33
C PRO A 72 -5.19 -9.10 3.25
N GLU A 73 -5.02 -9.23 4.57
CA GLU A 73 -6.00 -8.76 5.55
C GLU A 73 -6.11 -7.22 5.61
N ASN A 74 -5.06 -6.51 5.24
CA ASN A 74 -5.01 -5.04 5.26
C ASN A 74 -4.58 -4.54 3.88
N TYR A 75 -5.53 -4.01 3.14
CA TYR A 75 -5.29 -3.42 1.82
C TYR A 75 -6.32 -2.33 1.51
N ALA A 76 -5.93 -1.43 0.61
CA ALA A 76 -6.82 -0.49 -0.04
C ALA A 76 -6.36 -0.22 -1.47
N VAL A 77 -7.32 -0.06 -2.38
CA VAL A 77 -7.07 0.19 -3.81
C VAL A 77 -8.00 1.29 -4.28
N PHE A 78 -7.45 2.32 -4.89
CA PHE A 78 -8.21 3.34 -5.59
C PHE A 78 -8.35 2.96 -7.05
N LEU A 79 -9.59 2.96 -7.54
CA LEU A 79 -9.92 2.80 -8.95
C LEU A 79 -10.58 4.08 -9.48
N ASN A 80 -10.03 4.63 -10.56
CA ASN A 80 -10.60 5.81 -11.20
C ASN A 80 -12.00 5.49 -11.76
N SER A 81 -12.96 6.41 -11.60
CA SER A 81 -14.32 6.27 -12.10
C SER A 81 -14.45 6.40 -13.63
N HIS A 82 -13.45 6.96 -14.29
CA HIS A 82 -13.47 7.18 -15.73
C HIS A 82 -12.86 5.99 -16.47
N ALA A 83 -13.70 5.18 -17.08
CA ALA A 83 -13.28 4.06 -17.92
C ALA A 83 -12.30 4.54 -19.02
N GLY A 84 -11.12 3.96 -19.08
CA GLY A 84 -10.14 4.20 -20.16
C GLY A 84 -8.84 4.89 -19.73
N TYR A 85 -8.70 5.34 -18.50
CA TYR A 85 -7.48 6.05 -18.08
C TYR A 85 -6.54 5.23 -17.18
N GLY A 86 -6.88 4.00 -16.83
CA GLY A 86 -5.96 3.09 -16.12
C GLY A 86 -5.31 3.66 -14.85
N ALA A 87 -5.77 4.83 -14.38
CA ALA A 87 -5.22 5.47 -13.20
C ALA A 87 -5.75 4.77 -11.96
N GLU A 88 -4.90 3.99 -11.34
CA GLU A 88 -5.18 3.35 -10.06
C GLU A 88 -3.95 3.40 -9.16
N CYS A 89 -4.16 3.22 -7.88
CA CYS A 89 -3.08 2.97 -6.93
C CYS A 89 -3.60 2.10 -5.79
N GLY A 90 -2.69 1.46 -5.06
CA GLY A 90 -3.06 0.64 -3.93
C GLY A 90 -1.92 0.43 -2.95
N VAL A 91 -2.32 0.16 -1.71
CA VAL A 91 -1.43 -0.24 -0.61
C VAL A 91 -1.88 -1.62 -0.13
N PHE A 92 -0.94 -2.52 0.00
CA PHE A 92 -1.11 -3.85 0.55
C PHE A 92 -0.15 -4.05 1.70
N VAL A 93 -0.63 -4.56 2.81
CA VAL A 93 0.19 -4.92 3.96
C VAL A 93 0.20 -6.43 4.10
N SER A 94 1.34 -7.04 3.89
CA SER A 94 1.52 -8.49 3.96
C SER A 94 1.80 -8.95 5.39
N ARG A 95 1.42 -10.19 5.69
CA ARG A 95 1.69 -10.82 6.98
C ARG A 95 3.13 -11.36 7.13
N ASP A 96 3.79 -11.64 6.00
CA ASP A 96 5.13 -12.22 5.97
C ASP A 96 5.87 -11.90 4.66
N ALA A 97 7.15 -12.26 4.61
CA ALA A 97 8.01 -11.99 3.46
C ALA A 97 7.59 -12.76 2.19
N ALA A 98 7.02 -13.96 2.33
CA ALA A 98 6.56 -14.75 1.18
C ALA A 98 5.35 -14.08 0.52
N GLN A 99 4.38 -13.64 1.32
CA GLN A 99 3.24 -12.89 0.83
C GLN A 99 3.67 -11.53 0.25
N THR A 100 4.70 -10.87 0.83
CA THR A 100 5.23 -9.62 0.25
C THR A 100 5.74 -9.82 -1.17
N GLU A 101 6.48 -10.88 -1.45
CA GLU A 101 6.98 -11.17 -2.80
C GLU A 101 5.85 -11.52 -3.78
N GLN A 102 4.82 -12.24 -3.34
CA GLN A 102 3.62 -12.50 -4.13
C GLN A 102 2.91 -11.18 -4.50
N ILE A 103 2.69 -10.30 -3.52
CA ILE A 103 2.07 -8.98 -3.74
C ILE A 103 2.91 -8.11 -4.68
N LEU A 104 4.23 -8.11 -4.55
CA LEU A 104 5.12 -7.39 -5.46
C LEU A 104 4.96 -7.88 -6.91
N ALA A 105 4.90 -9.20 -7.12
CA ALA A 105 4.69 -9.78 -8.44
C ALA A 105 3.33 -9.38 -9.00
N LEU A 106 2.28 -9.42 -8.19
CA LEU A 106 0.92 -9.04 -8.53
C LEU A 106 0.82 -7.56 -8.92
N CYS A 107 1.43 -6.66 -8.14
CA CYS A 107 1.46 -5.23 -8.44
C CYS A 107 2.21 -4.92 -9.75
N ARG A 108 3.34 -5.60 -10.00
CA ARG A 108 4.08 -5.46 -11.27
C ARG A 108 3.28 -5.93 -12.47
N ALA A 109 2.58 -7.08 -12.34
CA ALA A 109 1.71 -7.58 -13.40
C ALA A 109 0.55 -6.61 -13.67
N ARG A 110 -0.03 -6.03 -12.61
CA ARG A 110 -1.11 -5.04 -12.73
C ARG A 110 -0.64 -3.77 -13.43
N ILE A 111 0.53 -3.24 -13.06
CA ILE A 111 1.13 -2.08 -13.75
C ILE A 111 1.38 -2.38 -15.23
N ALA A 112 1.97 -3.53 -15.55
CA ALA A 112 2.24 -3.90 -16.95
C ALA A 112 0.97 -3.96 -17.81
N LEU A 113 -0.17 -4.32 -17.20
CA LEU A 113 -1.48 -4.32 -17.87
C LEU A 113 -2.03 -2.90 -18.06
N LEU A 114 -1.91 -2.02 -17.05
CA LEU A 114 -2.52 -0.69 -17.04
C LEU A 114 -1.65 0.38 -17.70
N ASP A 115 -0.34 0.21 -17.62
CA ASP A 115 0.68 1.12 -18.18
C ASP A 115 1.67 0.34 -19.06
N PRO A 116 1.23 -0.18 -20.21
CA PRO A 116 2.07 -1.01 -21.09
C PRO A 116 3.24 -0.26 -21.69
N ARG A 117 3.26 1.08 -21.60
CA ARG A 117 4.38 1.91 -22.06
C ARG A 117 5.41 2.21 -20.97
N GLY A 118 5.07 1.95 -19.72
CA GLY A 118 5.94 2.21 -18.57
C GLY A 118 6.15 3.70 -18.29
N GLU A 119 5.14 4.53 -18.54
CA GLU A 119 5.23 6.00 -18.42
C GLU A 119 4.98 6.49 -16.98
N CYS A 120 4.13 5.79 -16.22
CA CYS A 120 3.66 6.25 -14.91
C CYS A 120 3.77 5.20 -13.82
N GLY A 121 3.95 3.92 -14.19
CA GLY A 121 3.89 2.80 -13.26
C GLY A 121 5.02 2.82 -12.24
N VAL A 122 4.68 2.77 -10.95
CA VAL A 122 5.64 2.69 -9.84
C VAL A 122 5.23 1.63 -8.83
N VAL A 123 6.21 0.91 -8.29
CA VAL A 123 6.05 -0.02 -7.15
C VAL A 123 7.07 0.34 -6.09
N ILE A 124 6.61 0.52 -4.84
CA ILE A 124 7.45 0.83 -3.69
C ILE A 124 7.20 -0.22 -2.61
N LYS A 125 8.26 -0.79 -2.07
CA LYS A 125 8.22 -1.69 -0.91
C LYS A 125 8.85 -1.01 0.29
N ARG A 126 8.15 -1.04 1.43
CA ARG A 126 8.66 -0.60 2.72
C ARG A 126 8.28 -1.60 3.81
N GLY A 127 9.24 -2.36 4.29
CA GLY A 127 8.96 -3.46 5.21
C GLY A 127 8.05 -4.51 4.59
N ASN A 128 6.89 -4.74 5.20
CA ASN A 128 5.84 -5.64 4.73
C ASN A 128 4.74 -4.92 3.92
N ALA A 129 4.83 -3.61 3.75
CA ALA A 129 3.91 -2.84 2.95
C ALA A 129 4.42 -2.66 1.51
N VAL A 130 3.50 -2.78 0.56
CA VAL A 130 3.75 -2.58 -0.88
C VAL A 130 2.75 -1.57 -1.40
N PHE A 131 3.24 -0.51 -2.00
CA PHE A 131 2.47 0.45 -2.78
C PHE A 131 2.69 0.23 -4.27
N TYR A 132 1.65 0.40 -5.06
CA TYR A 132 1.76 0.54 -6.50
C TYR A 132 0.89 1.68 -7.00
N SER A 133 1.25 2.26 -8.13
CA SER A 133 0.49 3.34 -8.74
C SER A 133 0.69 3.37 -10.24
N THR A 134 -0.36 3.75 -10.96
CA THR A 134 -0.36 4.15 -12.37
C THR A 134 -0.92 5.57 -12.52
N LEU A 135 -0.94 6.36 -11.45
CA LEU A 135 -1.27 7.78 -11.49
C LEU A 135 -0.26 8.53 -12.36
N ARG A 136 -0.75 9.47 -13.19
CA ARG A 136 0.07 10.12 -14.22
C ARG A 136 1.32 10.83 -13.71
N ASP A 137 1.24 11.49 -12.56
CA ASP A 137 2.38 12.13 -11.91
C ASP A 137 2.89 11.22 -10.80
N SER A 138 3.75 10.26 -11.20
CA SER A 138 4.31 9.26 -10.29
C SER A 138 5.15 9.88 -9.18
N GLU A 139 5.93 10.95 -9.47
CA GLU A 139 6.72 11.64 -8.45
C GLU A 139 5.83 12.33 -7.41
N ARG A 140 4.73 12.94 -7.84
CA ARG A 140 3.75 13.53 -6.93
C ARG A 140 3.08 12.45 -6.09
N ALA A 141 2.65 11.35 -6.71
CA ALA A 141 2.05 10.23 -5.99
C ALA A 141 2.99 9.67 -4.92
N GLU A 142 4.27 9.51 -5.23
CA GLU A 142 5.30 9.05 -4.29
C GLU A 142 5.50 10.02 -3.12
N ARG A 143 5.63 11.33 -3.39
CA ARG A 143 5.73 12.34 -2.33
C ARG A 143 4.52 12.33 -1.39
N LEU A 144 3.32 12.22 -1.94
CA LEU A 144 2.08 12.17 -1.15
C LEU A 144 1.97 10.87 -0.35
N LEU A 145 2.40 9.75 -0.91
CA LEU A 145 2.47 8.47 -0.22
C LEU A 145 3.31 8.56 1.06
N PHE A 146 4.51 9.12 0.97
CA PHE A 146 5.37 9.27 2.14
C PHE A 146 4.84 10.29 3.15
N ALA A 147 4.11 11.30 2.68
CA ALA A 147 3.46 12.27 3.58
C ALA A 147 2.28 11.65 4.35
N SER A 148 1.59 10.63 3.78
CA SER A 148 0.47 9.94 4.42
C SER A 148 0.87 8.83 5.40
N GLY A 149 2.15 8.70 5.71
CA GLY A 149 2.63 7.76 6.73
C GLY A 149 2.94 6.34 6.23
N PHE A 150 3.06 6.16 4.91
CA PHE A 150 3.51 4.89 4.33
C PHE A 150 4.94 4.56 4.72
#